data_627fe8be7cd99a934d5dcaed311300e1
#
_entry.id   627fe8be7cd99a934d5dcaed311300e1
#
_cell.length_a   1.000
_cell.length_b   1.000
_cell.length_c   1.000
_cell.angle_alpha   90.00
_cell.angle_beta   90.00
_cell.angle_gamma   90.00
#
_symmetry.space_group_name_H-M   'P 1'
#
loop_
_entity.id
_entity.type
_entity.pdbx_description
1 polymer ?
#
loop_
_entity_poly.entity_id
_entity_poly.type
_entity_poly.pdbx_seq_one_letter_code
_entity_poly.pdbx_strand_id
1 'polypeptide(L)'
;MGAYILRRLLLVIPTLLGIMIINFVLTQFVPGGPIEQIIAEMEGGGDVFEGISGGGSEIIEGASDDYIGARGLPAEFIAELEREFGFDKPPLERFLTMMWNYVRFDFGESYFRSISVVDLILEKMPVSITLGLWSTLIAYMVSIPLGIKKALRDGSRFDTWTSGAIIVGYAIPGFLFAILLIVLFAGGSYWRFFPLRGLTSDNFAELSMIGKVLDYFWHITLPVLASTISAFATLTLLTKNSFLDEIKKQYVMTAKAKGLTENRVLYGHVFRNAMLIVISGFPALFIGVFFGGSLIIETLFSLDGLGRLGFEAAVARDYPVVFGTLFAFSLMGLVIGIITDLTYVFIDPRIDFEARG
;
A
#
# COMPACT_ATOMS: atom_id res chain seq x y z
N MET A 1 13.19 -26.83 -5.62
CA MET A 1 12.97 -25.65 -4.73
C MET A 1 14.12 -24.65 -4.75
N GLY A 2 15.38 -25.08 -4.52
CA GLY A 2 16.53 -24.14 -4.56
C GLY A 2 16.72 -23.44 -5.89
N ALA A 3 16.62 -24.17 -6.99
CA ALA A 3 16.73 -23.62 -8.35
C ALA A 3 15.60 -22.62 -8.67
N TYR A 4 14.37 -22.89 -8.21
CA TYR A 4 13.23 -21.99 -8.34
C TYR A 4 13.47 -20.66 -7.61
N ILE A 5 13.87 -20.72 -6.34
CA ILE A 5 14.16 -19.53 -5.53
C ILE A 5 15.30 -18.73 -6.17
N LEU A 6 16.36 -19.39 -6.60
CA LEU A 6 17.48 -18.72 -7.27
C LEU A 6 17.03 -18.01 -8.56
N ARG A 7 16.22 -18.68 -9.39
CA ARG A 7 15.64 -18.06 -10.60
C ARG A 7 14.78 -16.85 -10.27
N ARG A 8 13.96 -16.94 -9.22
CA ARG A 8 13.12 -15.82 -8.75
C ARG A 8 13.97 -14.65 -8.25
N LEU A 9 15.01 -14.93 -7.46
CA LEU A 9 15.95 -13.89 -6.99
C LEU A 9 16.69 -13.23 -8.16
N LEU A 10 17.12 -14.01 -9.16
CA LEU A 10 17.76 -13.46 -10.36
C LEU A 10 16.80 -12.58 -11.17
N LEU A 11 15.50 -12.92 -11.21
CA LEU A 11 14.49 -12.12 -11.90
C LEU A 11 14.15 -10.81 -11.17
N VAL A 12 14.48 -10.67 -9.89
CA VAL A 12 14.33 -9.39 -9.16
C VAL A 12 15.14 -8.29 -9.85
N ILE A 13 16.36 -8.59 -10.27
CA ILE A 13 17.27 -7.61 -10.89
C ILE A 13 16.69 -6.99 -12.16
N PRO A 14 16.34 -7.78 -13.21
CA PRO A 14 15.79 -7.20 -14.45
C PRO A 14 14.41 -6.56 -14.21
N THR A 15 13.61 -7.05 -13.27
CA THR A 15 12.31 -6.46 -12.94
C THR A 15 12.48 -5.07 -12.33
N LEU A 16 13.32 -4.93 -11.30
CA LEU A 16 13.63 -3.63 -10.69
C LEU A 16 14.23 -2.68 -11.72
N LEU A 17 15.19 -3.15 -12.50
CA LEU A 17 15.81 -2.34 -13.56
C LEU A 17 14.76 -1.84 -14.57
N GLY A 18 13.85 -2.71 -15.01
CA GLY A 18 12.76 -2.34 -15.92
C GLY A 18 11.82 -1.30 -15.34
N ILE A 19 11.41 -1.46 -14.07
CA ILE A 19 10.57 -0.49 -13.34
C ILE A 19 11.29 0.86 -13.26
N MET A 20 12.56 0.86 -12.88
CA MET A 20 13.34 2.10 -12.73
C MET A 20 13.58 2.80 -14.07
N ILE A 21 13.88 2.05 -15.16
CA ILE A 21 14.01 2.63 -16.49
C ILE A 21 12.72 3.31 -16.93
N ILE A 22 11.59 2.61 -16.82
CA ILE A 22 10.29 3.16 -17.24
C ILE A 22 9.99 4.44 -16.49
N ASN A 23 10.12 4.43 -15.16
CA ASN A 23 9.81 5.60 -14.35
C ASN A 23 10.80 6.76 -14.59
N PHE A 24 12.09 6.47 -14.72
CA PHE A 24 13.07 7.48 -15.06
C PHE A 24 12.78 8.12 -16.43
N VAL A 25 12.44 7.32 -17.43
CA VAL A 25 12.06 7.82 -18.77
C VAL A 25 10.80 8.68 -18.66
N LEU A 26 9.77 8.24 -17.93
CA LEU A 26 8.54 9.00 -17.75
C LEU A 26 8.82 10.39 -17.15
N THR A 27 9.70 10.49 -16.16
CA THR A 27 10.04 11.79 -15.54
C THR A 27 10.76 12.75 -16.49
N GLN A 28 11.40 12.27 -17.57
CA GLN A 28 12.00 13.15 -18.58
C GLN A 28 10.94 13.84 -19.47
N PHE A 29 9.71 13.30 -19.53
CA PHE A 29 8.61 13.88 -20.32
C PHE A 29 7.66 14.73 -19.47
N VAL A 30 7.77 14.71 -18.15
CA VAL A 30 6.94 15.55 -17.29
C VAL A 30 7.41 17.00 -17.41
N PRO A 31 6.54 17.94 -17.85
CA PRO A 31 6.92 19.33 -17.98
C PRO A 31 7.22 19.95 -16.60
N GLY A 32 8.29 20.72 -16.53
CA GLY A 32 8.85 21.28 -15.30
C GLY A 32 9.65 20.26 -14.50
N GLY A 33 10.59 20.71 -13.69
CA GLY A 33 11.47 19.90 -12.86
C GLY A 33 11.44 20.34 -11.38
N PRO A 34 12.28 19.75 -10.51
CA PRO A 34 12.40 20.20 -9.12
C PRO A 34 12.93 21.63 -9.02
N ILE A 35 13.75 22.08 -9.99
CA ILE A 35 14.30 23.44 -10.02
C ILE A 35 13.20 24.45 -10.28
N GLU A 36 12.34 24.19 -11.26
CA GLU A 36 11.19 25.04 -11.54
C GLU A 36 10.21 25.09 -10.37
N GLN A 37 10.07 24.01 -9.62
CA GLN A 37 9.25 23.98 -8.42
C GLN A 37 9.83 24.89 -7.33
N ILE A 38 11.13 24.81 -7.08
CA ILE A 38 11.83 25.67 -6.10
C ILE A 38 11.70 27.14 -6.51
N ILE A 39 11.88 27.44 -7.80
CA ILE A 39 11.72 28.79 -8.32
C ILE A 39 10.29 29.30 -8.10
N ALA A 40 9.28 28.49 -8.39
CA ALA A 40 7.89 28.85 -8.19
C ALA A 40 7.54 29.11 -6.72
N GLU A 41 8.10 28.31 -5.80
CA GLU A 41 7.94 28.52 -4.36
C GLU A 41 8.62 29.80 -3.87
N MET A 42 9.81 30.11 -4.38
CA MET A 42 10.54 31.34 -4.05
C MET A 42 9.88 32.61 -4.59
N GLU A 43 9.24 32.55 -5.75
CA GLU A 43 8.51 33.67 -6.37
C GLU A 43 7.13 33.91 -5.73
N GLY A 44 6.76 33.15 -4.69
CA GLY A 44 5.47 33.31 -3.98
C GLY A 44 4.28 32.79 -4.77
N GLY A 45 4.53 31.94 -5.76
CA GLY A 45 3.51 31.21 -6.49
C GLY A 45 2.90 30.14 -5.57
N GLY A 46 1.66 30.41 -5.18
CA GLY A 46 0.90 29.70 -4.17
C GLY A 46 0.82 28.20 -4.37
N ASP A 47 0.24 27.59 -3.36
CA ASP A 47 -0.03 26.17 -3.15
C ASP A 47 -0.10 25.34 -4.45
N VAL A 48 0.74 24.33 -4.55
CA VAL A 48 0.77 23.34 -5.66
C VAL A 48 -0.61 22.74 -5.96
N PHE A 49 -1.52 22.82 -5.02
CA PHE A 49 -2.92 22.41 -5.14
C PHE A 49 -3.76 23.35 -6.05
N GLU A 50 -3.42 24.62 -6.16
CA GLU A 50 -4.09 25.56 -7.07
C GLU A 50 -3.75 25.28 -8.55
N GLY A 51 -2.53 24.83 -8.84
CA GLY A 51 -2.11 24.42 -10.19
C GLY A 51 -2.81 23.16 -10.70
N ILE A 52 -3.24 22.26 -9.82
CA ILE A 52 -3.96 21.02 -10.17
C ILE A 52 -5.47 21.27 -10.30
N SER A 53 -6.01 22.28 -9.63
CA SER A 53 -7.46 22.58 -9.63
C SER A 53 -7.93 23.44 -10.79
N GLY A 54 -7.10 23.73 -11.79
CA GLY A 54 -7.53 24.38 -13.05
C GLY A 54 -7.72 25.89 -12.98
N GLY A 55 -7.10 26.57 -12.02
CA GLY A 55 -7.00 28.03 -12.02
C GLY A 55 -6.05 28.48 -13.13
N GLY A 56 -6.58 29.00 -14.22
CA GLY A 56 -5.89 29.24 -15.47
C GLY A 56 -4.67 30.14 -15.36
N SER A 57 -3.51 29.57 -15.63
CA SER A 57 -2.39 30.34 -16.14
C SER A 57 -2.57 30.49 -17.65
N GLU A 58 -2.81 31.69 -18.14
CA GLU A 58 -2.78 32.01 -19.57
C GLU A 58 -1.41 31.57 -20.11
N ILE A 59 -1.43 30.59 -20.99
CA ILE A 59 -0.25 30.15 -21.74
C ILE A 59 0.13 31.33 -22.67
N ILE A 60 1.16 32.05 -22.31
CA ILE A 60 1.79 33.03 -23.23
C ILE A 60 2.62 32.22 -24.22
N GLU A 61 2.06 31.97 -25.41
CA GLU A 61 2.77 31.47 -26.59
C GLU A 61 3.91 32.44 -26.92
N GLY A 62 5.15 32.00 -26.76
CA GLY A 62 6.29 32.77 -27.30
C GLY A 62 7.55 32.82 -26.42
N ALA A 63 7.84 31.80 -25.63
CA ALA A 63 9.13 31.73 -24.93
C ALA A 63 9.97 30.59 -25.50
N SER A 64 11.12 30.95 -26.10
CA SER A 64 12.29 30.11 -26.38
C SER A 64 12.69 29.27 -25.16
N ASP A 65 13.36 28.16 -25.41
CA ASP A 65 13.91 27.10 -24.53
C ASP A 65 14.51 27.48 -23.15
N ASP A 66 14.31 28.69 -22.67
CA ASP A 66 14.66 29.13 -21.33
C ASP A 66 13.50 28.89 -20.35
N TYR A 67 13.79 28.31 -19.22
CA TYR A 67 12.89 28.01 -18.09
C TYR A 67 11.88 29.15 -17.84
N ILE A 68 10.59 28.83 -17.85
CA ILE A 68 9.48 29.80 -17.68
C ILE A 68 9.55 30.53 -16.33
N GLY A 69 10.18 29.92 -15.30
CA GLY A 69 10.36 30.49 -13.97
C GLY A 69 11.65 31.27 -13.74
N ALA A 70 12.55 31.37 -14.72
CA ALA A 70 13.85 32.06 -14.55
C ALA A 70 13.77 33.61 -14.54
N ARG A 71 12.58 34.17 -14.61
CA ARG A 71 12.38 35.62 -14.60
C ARG A 71 12.54 36.18 -13.18
N GLY A 72 13.78 36.46 -12.79
CA GLY A 72 14.08 37.16 -11.54
C GLY A 72 15.22 36.58 -10.73
N LEU A 73 15.60 35.29 -10.89
CA LEU A 73 16.71 34.68 -10.18
C LEU A 73 18.02 34.79 -10.97
N PRO A 74 19.17 35.00 -10.29
CA PRO A 74 20.47 35.02 -10.95
C PRO A 74 20.74 33.67 -11.67
N ALA A 75 21.21 33.73 -12.93
CA ALA A 75 21.57 32.53 -13.69
C ALA A 75 22.60 31.64 -12.97
N GLU A 76 23.46 32.26 -12.16
CA GLU A 76 24.43 31.54 -11.33
C GLU A 76 23.76 30.65 -10.27
N PHE A 77 22.67 31.10 -9.66
CA PHE A 77 21.90 30.34 -8.68
C PHE A 77 21.20 29.14 -9.32
N ILE A 78 20.62 29.31 -10.51
CA ILE A 78 20.01 28.20 -11.25
C ILE A 78 21.08 27.16 -11.62
N ALA A 79 22.23 27.58 -12.10
CA ALA A 79 23.35 26.68 -12.42
C ALA A 79 23.93 25.95 -11.18
N GLU A 80 23.82 26.56 -10.01
CA GLU A 80 24.20 25.92 -8.74
C GLU A 80 23.21 24.82 -8.36
N LEU A 81 21.90 25.09 -8.45
CA LEU A 81 20.85 24.10 -8.23
C LEU A 81 20.94 22.94 -9.23
N GLU A 82 21.22 23.21 -10.51
CA GLU A 82 21.42 22.17 -11.53
C GLU A 82 22.59 21.25 -11.17
N ARG A 83 23.68 21.78 -10.63
CA ARG A 83 24.83 20.97 -10.19
C ARG A 83 24.52 20.20 -8.92
N GLU A 84 23.87 20.83 -7.95
CA GLU A 84 23.52 20.22 -6.68
C GLU A 84 22.60 19.01 -6.89
N PHE A 85 21.62 19.14 -7.77
CA PHE A 85 20.67 18.07 -8.10
C PHE A 85 21.17 17.16 -9.23
N GLY A 86 22.34 17.43 -9.80
CA GLY A 86 22.97 16.63 -10.85
C GLY A 86 22.30 16.73 -12.21
N PHE A 87 21.50 17.78 -12.46
CA PHE A 87 20.84 18.02 -13.76
C PHE A 87 21.81 18.54 -14.83
N ASP A 88 23.02 18.94 -14.45
CA ASP A 88 24.15 19.29 -15.32
C ASP A 88 24.65 18.09 -16.15
N LYS A 89 24.31 16.84 -15.75
CA LYS A 89 24.77 15.63 -16.40
C LYS A 89 23.77 15.08 -17.40
N PRO A 90 24.24 14.37 -18.45
CA PRO A 90 23.36 13.70 -19.41
C PRO A 90 22.42 12.71 -18.70
N PRO A 91 21.16 12.53 -19.16
CA PRO A 91 20.18 11.65 -18.53
C PRO A 91 20.68 10.21 -18.30
N LEU A 92 21.43 9.65 -19.24
CA LEU A 92 21.99 8.30 -19.10
C LEU A 92 22.98 8.20 -17.95
N GLU A 93 23.86 9.20 -17.81
CA GLU A 93 24.83 9.22 -16.71
C GLU A 93 24.14 9.36 -15.35
N ARG A 94 23.11 10.23 -15.26
CA ARG A 94 22.27 10.35 -14.07
C ARG A 94 21.61 9.03 -13.69
N PHE A 95 21.03 8.36 -14.66
CA PHE A 95 20.38 7.06 -14.44
C PHE A 95 21.38 6.00 -13.95
N LEU A 96 22.53 5.87 -14.57
CA LEU A 96 23.56 4.90 -14.17
C LEU A 96 24.12 5.18 -12.79
N THR A 97 24.36 6.46 -12.47
CA THR A 97 24.80 6.87 -11.14
C THR A 97 23.74 6.56 -10.08
N MET A 98 22.47 6.89 -10.35
CA MET A 98 21.34 6.56 -9.49
C MET A 98 21.26 5.05 -9.24
N MET A 99 21.30 4.23 -10.28
CA MET A 99 21.22 2.78 -10.14
C MET A 99 22.40 2.20 -9.37
N TRP A 100 23.60 2.75 -9.55
CA TRP A 100 24.79 2.34 -8.79
C TRP A 100 24.67 2.64 -7.29
N ASN A 101 24.10 3.80 -6.95
CA ASN A 101 23.84 4.18 -5.57
C ASN A 101 22.73 3.29 -4.97
N TYR A 102 21.68 2.99 -5.72
CA TYR A 102 20.56 2.18 -5.25
C TYR A 102 20.94 0.72 -4.95
N VAL A 103 21.89 0.15 -5.69
CA VAL A 103 22.47 -1.17 -5.34
C VAL A 103 23.16 -1.14 -3.98
N ARG A 104 23.61 0.02 -3.53
CA ARG A 104 24.22 0.23 -2.20
C ARG A 104 23.22 0.70 -1.14
N PHE A 105 21.93 0.78 -1.49
CA PHE A 105 20.87 1.36 -0.66
C PHE A 105 21.09 2.83 -0.30
N ASP A 106 21.85 3.55 -1.10
CA ASP A 106 21.99 4.98 -1.03
C ASP A 106 20.99 5.62 -2.01
N PHE A 107 19.89 6.14 -1.47
CA PHE A 107 18.82 6.78 -2.27
C PHE A 107 18.97 8.30 -2.33
N GLY A 108 20.04 8.85 -1.70
CA GLY A 108 20.28 10.29 -1.62
C GLY A 108 19.40 10.96 -0.58
N GLU A 109 19.35 12.30 -0.66
CA GLU A 109 18.57 13.16 0.22
C GLU A 109 17.39 13.77 -0.53
N SER A 110 16.31 14.08 0.21
CA SER A 110 15.18 14.84 -0.30
C SER A 110 15.61 16.25 -0.70
N TYR A 111 15.20 16.71 -1.87
CA TYR A 111 15.51 18.06 -2.34
C TYR A 111 14.90 19.17 -1.47
N PHE A 112 13.78 18.87 -0.81
CA PHE A 112 13.01 19.86 -0.04
C PHE A 112 13.13 19.70 1.47
N ARG A 113 13.57 18.54 1.97
CA ARG A 113 13.53 18.22 3.40
C ARG A 113 14.91 18.10 4.04
N SER A 114 16.00 18.10 3.25
CA SER A 114 17.39 17.92 3.72
C SER A 114 17.56 16.71 4.68
N ILE A 115 16.83 15.63 4.40
CA ILE A 115 16.85 14.39 5.17
C ILE A 115 17.06 13.24 4.18
N SER A 116 17.81 12.20 4.59
CA SER A 116 18.04 11.04 3.73
C SER A 116 16.69 10.34 3.40
N VAL A 117 16.57 9.86 2.17
CA VAL A 117 15.35 9.14 1.73
C VAL A 117 15.12 7.87 2.57
N VAL A 118 16.20 7.21 3.00
CA VAL A 118 16.10 6.04 3.89
C VAL A 118 15.47 6.42 5.23
N ASP A 119 15.92 7.50 5.83
CA ASP A 119 15.38 7.97 7.12
C ASP A 119 13.91 8.38 6.98
N LEU A 120 13.54 9.06 5.88
CA LEU A 120 12.15 9.38 5.58
C LEU A 120 11.28 8.12 5.46
N ILE A 121 11.74 7.09 4.75
CA ILE A 121 11.02 5.83 4.63
C ILE A 121 10.87 5.19 6.01
N LEU A 122 11.93 5.10 6.79
CA LEU A 122 11.89 4.49 8.12
C LEU A 122 11.00 5.25 9.09
N GLU A 123 10.97 6.58 9.03
CA GLU A 123 10.10 7.42 9.85
C GLU A 123 8.60 7.21 9.54
N LYS A 124 8.24 7.08 8.25
CA LYS A 124 6.85 6.94 7.81
C LYS A 124 6.35 5.48 7.81
N MET A 125 7.27 4.52 7.81
CA MET A 125 6.97 3.09 7.75
C MET A 125 6.05 2.59 8.89
N PRO A 126 6.17 3.01 10.16
CA PRO A 126 5.29 2.54 11.24
C PRO A 126 3.80 2.77 10.97
N VAL A 127 3.43 3.88 10.34
CA VAL A 127 2.04 4.17 9.97
C VAL A 127 1.51 3.15 8.96
N SER A 128 2.22 2.97 7.87
CA SER A 128 1.80 2.06 6.80
C SER A 128 1.81 0.60 7.25
N ILE A 129 2.81 0.18 8.05
CA ILE A 129 2.84 -1.17 8.65
C ILE A 129 1.63 -1.35 9.57
N THR A 130 1.32 -0.38 10.42
CA THR A 130 0.16 -0.43 11.32
C THR A 130 -1.13 -0.65 10.54
N LEU A 131 -1.39 0.20 9.55
CA LEU A 131 -2.60 0.09 8.72
C LEU A 131 -2.65 -1.24 7.96
N GLY A 132 -1.56 -1.62 7.31
CA GLY A 132 -1.47 -2.86 6.54
C GLY A 132 -1.65 -4.11 7.39
N LEU A 133 -0.92 -4.19 8.51
CA LEU A 133 -0.94 -5.34 9.39
C LEU A 133 -2.31 -5.53 10.04
N TRP A 134 -2.83 -4.50 10.70
CA TRP A 134 -4.08 -4.63 11.46
C TRP A 134 -5.29 -4.81 10.55
N SER A 135 -5.38 -4.08 9.43
CA SER A 135 -6.51 -4.27 8.50
C SER A 135 -6.49 -5.66 7.86
N THR A 136 -5.33 -6.17 7.47
CA THR A 136 -5.21 -7.53 6.96
C THR A 136 -5.56 -8.56 8.03
N LEU A 137 -5.00 -8.45 9.23
CA LEU A 137 -5.26 -9.37 10.33
C LEU A 137 -6.75 -9.42 10.68
N ILE A 138 -7.40 -8.26 10.84
CA ILE A 138 -8.84 -8.18 11.16
C ILE A 138 -9.67 -8.74 10.00
N ALA A 139 -9.33 -8.40 8.74
CA ALA A 139 -10.01 -8.96 7.59
C ALA A 139 -10.01 -10.49 7.62
N TYR A 140 -8.86 -11.12 7.83
CA TYR A 140 -8.76 -12.59 7.89
C TYR A 140 -9.44 -13.18 9.12
N MET A 141 -9.25 -12.59 10.30
CA MET A 141 -9.84 -13.10 11.55
C MET A 141 -11.38 -13.08 11.51
N VAL A 142 -11.99 -12.12 10.84
CA VAL A 142 -13.44 -12.01 10.76
C VAL A 142 -13.99 -12.72 9.54
N SER A 143 -13.36 -12.57 8.36
CA SER A 143 -13.87 -13.12 7.11
C SER A 143 -13.82 -14.64 7.04
N ILE A 144 -12.77 -15.27 7.58
CA ILE A 144 -12.64 -16.73 7.50
C ILE A 144 -13.75 -17.44 8.29
N PRO A 145 -13.95 -17.18 9.60
CA PRO A 145 -15.01 -17.82 10.36
C PRO A 145 -16.42 -17.52 9.79
N LEU A 146 -16.63 -16.28 9.33
CA LEU A 146 -17.89 -15.88 8.74
C LEU A 146 -18.14 -16.61 7.41
N GLY A 147 -17.14 -16.66 6.52
CA GLY A 147 -17.21 -17.37 5.24
C GLY A 147 -17.50 -18.87 5.41
N ILE A 148 -16.79 -19.53 6.34
CA ILE A 148 -17.04 -20.94 6.69
C ILE A 148 -18.47 -21.13 7.17
N LYS A 149 -18.94 -20.29 8.12
CA LYS A 149 -20.31 -20.38 8.65
C LYS A 149 -21.37 -20.16 7.56
N LYS A 150 -21.09 -19.25 6.62
CA LYS A 150 -21.96 -19.00 5.45
C LYS A 150 -21.99 -20.21 4.51
N ALA A 151 -20.85 -20.86 4.24
CA ALA A 151 -20.77 -22.06 3.41
C ALA A 151 -21.53 -23.24 4.03
N LEU A 152 -21.42 -23.44 5.35
CA LEU A 152 -22.17 -24.49 6.07
C LEU A 152 -23.68 -24.23 6.13
N ARG A 153 -24.12 -23.00 6.00
CA ARG A 153 -25.51 -22.56 6.06
C ARG A 153 -25.97 -21.92 4.77
N ASP A 154 -25.43 -22.38 3.65
CA ASP A 154 -25.75 -21.85 2.31
C ASP A 154 -27.25 -21.82 2.05
N GLY A 155 -27.77 -20.74 1.49
CA GLY A 155 -29.18 -20.51 1.22
C GLY A 155 -30.07 -20.25 2.46
N SER A 156 -29.51 -20.26 3.67
CA SER A 156 -30.25 -19.93 4.90
C SER A 156 -30.50 -18.41 5.03
N ARG A 157 -31.45 -18.05 5.91
CA ARG A 157 -31.68 -16.62 6.25
C ARG A 157 -30.42 -15.92 6.73
N PHE A 158 -29.57 -16.62 7.50
CA PHE A 158 -28.28 -16.09 7.95
C PHE A 158 -27.36 -15.75 6.77
N ASP A 159 -27.22 -16.68 5.82
CA ASP A 159 -26.42 -16.46 4.63
C ASP A 159 -26.95 -15.30 3.78
N THR A 160 -28.26 -15.24 3.55
CA THR A 160 -28.87 -14.18 2.75
C THR A 160 -28.70 -12.80 3.38
N TRP A 161 -29.00 -12.64 4.67
CA TRP A 161 -28.86 -11.35 5.35
C TRP A 161 -27.42 -10.89 5.46
N THR A 162 -26.50 -11.79 5.80
CA THR A 162 -25.07 -11.44 5.86
C THR A 162 -24.49 -11.15 4.48
N SER A 163 -24.95 -11.83 3.41
CA SER A 163 -24.57 -11.50 2.04
C SER A 163 -25.05 -10.11 1.64
N GLY A 164 -26.30 -9.77 1.96
CA GLY A 164 -26.84 -8.43 1.72
C GLY A 164 -26.01 -7.34 2.44
N ALA A 165 -25.71 -7.54 3.72
CA ALA A 165 -24.89 -6.60 4.49
C ALA A 165 -23.47 -6.45 3.91
N ILE A 166 -22.85 -7.56 3.50
CA ILE A 166 -21.53 -7.57 2.89
C ILE A 166 -21.55 -6.83 1.54
N ILE A 167 -22.57 -7.07 0.69
CA ILE A 167 -22.69 -6.41 -0.61
C ILE A 167 -22.90 -4.91 -0.44
N VAL A 168 -23.75 -4.49 0.50
CA VAL A 168 -23.94 -3.06 0.81
C VAL A 168 -22.63 -2.44 1.30
N GLY A 169 -21.91 -3.09 2.22
CA GLY A 169 -20.61 -2.61 2.70
C GLY A 169 -19.57 -2.53 1.59
N TYR A 170 -19.56 -3.48 0.67
CA TYR A 170 -18.65 -3.50 -0.48
C TYR A 170 -18.96 -2.40 -1.51
N ALA A 171 -20.25 -2.07 -1.68
CA ALA A 171 -20.68 -1.03 -2.62
C ALA A 171 -20.28 0.38 -2.17
N ILE A 172 -20.00 0.58 -0.88
CA ILE A 172 -19.55 1.87 -0.35
C ILE A 172 -18.03 2.00 -0.61
N PRO A 173 -17.57 3.01 -1.38
CA PRO A 173 -16.14 3.28 -1.51
C PRO A 173 -15.48 3.48 -0.15
N GLY A 174 -14.31 2.83 0.07
CA GLY A 174 -13.65 2.83 1.37
C GLY A 174 -13.38 4.23 1.94
N PHE A 175 -13.08 5.21 1.08
CA PHE A 175 -12.89 6.59 1.51
C PHE A 175 -14.18 7.27 1.99
N LEU A 176 -15.32 6.97 1.35
CA LEU A 176 -16.62 7.47 1.84
C LEU A 176 -17.00 6.86 3.17
N PHE A 177 -16.67 5.56 3.36
CA PHE A 177 -16.84 4.91 4.65
C PHE A 177 -15.94 5.54 5.73
N ALA A 178 -14.68 5.88 5.38
CA ALA A 178 -13.77 6.60 6.26
C ALA A 178 -14.36 7.96 6.69
N ILE A 179 -14.85 8.76 5.73
CA ILE A 179 -15.51 10.05 6.01
C ILE A 179 -16.73 9.85 6.92
N LEU A 180 -17.55 8.85 6.65
CA LEU A 180 -18.71 8.52 7.52
C LEU A 180 -18.27 8.23 8.96
N LEU A 181 -17.21 7.41 9.14
CA LEU A 181 -16.68 7.10 10.47
C LEU A 181 -16.16 8.37 11.18
N ILE A 182 -15.44 9.22 10.47
CA ILE A 182 -14.92 10.48 11.00
C ILE A 182 -16.07 11.39 11.47
N VAL A 183 -17.07 11.61 10.62
CA VAL A 183 -18.22 12.48 10.93
C VAL A 183 -19.01 11.95 12.12
N LEU A 184 -19.23 10.65 12.18
CA LEU A 184 -20.00 10.05 13.27
C LEU A 184 -19.20 9.98 14.58
N PHE A 185 -17.92 9.65 14.57
CA PHE A 185 -17.19 9.22 15.75
C PHE A 185 -15.97 10.08 16.12
N ALA A 186 -15.44 10.91 15.21
CA ALA A 186 -14.24 11.71 15.45
C ALA A 186 -14.43 13.22 15.18
N GLY A 187 -15.33 13.61 14.26
CA GLY A 187 -15.50 14.98 13.80
C GLY A 187 -16.20 15.93 14.75
N GLY A 188 -16.73 15.44 15.87
CA GLY A 188 -17.42 16.26 16.88
C GLY A 188 -18.80 16.76 16.48
N SER A 189 -19.32 16.43 15.30
CA SER A 189 -20.68 16.78 14.87
C SER A 189 -21.74 15.92 15.57
N TYR A 190 -21.40 14.63 15.84
CA TYR A 190 -22.27 13.67 16.54
C TYR A 190 -21.62 13.18 17.84
N TRP A 191 -20.64 12.29 17.71
CA TRP A 191 -19.92 11.70 18.85
C TRP A 191 -18.43 11.97 18.76
N ARG A 192 -17.75 12.10 19.90
CA ARG A 192 -16.29 12.23 20.00
C ARG A 192 -15.72 11.03 20.76
N PHE A 193 -15.82 9.86 20.16
CA PHE A 193 -15.32 8.64 20.79
C PHE A 193 -13.88 8.32 20.42
N PHE A 194 -13.43 8.76 19.25
CA PHE A 194 -12.12 8.45 18.71
C PHE A 194 -11.38 9.71 18.27
N PRO A 195 -10.04 9.69 18.35
CA PRO A 195 -9.22 10.77 17.84
C PRO A 195 -9.27 10.81 16.31
N LEU A 196 -9.07 12.00 15.76
CA LEU A 196 -9.05 12.21 14.30
C LEU A 196 -7.65 12.02 13.69
N ARG A 197 -6.59 12.27 14.47
CA ARG A 197 -5.22 12.41 13.95
C ARG A 197 -4.23 11.58 14.73
N GLY A 198 -3.14 11.17 14.02
CA GLY A 198 -1.99 10.52 14.61
C GLY A 198 -2.19 9.05 14.97
N LEU A 199 -1.10 8.36 15.24
CA LEU A 199 -1.10 6.97 15.75
C LEU A 199 -1.24 6.90 17.27
N THR A 200 -0.94 7.99 17.95
CA THR A 200 -0.88 8.08 19.42
C THR A 200 -1.17 9.50 19.87
N SER A 201 -1.56 9.65 21.14
CA SER A 201 -1.77 10.97 21.77
C SER A 201 -0.44 11.71 22.01
N ASP A 202 -0.49 13.04 22.11
CA ASP A 202 0.68 13.89 22.37
C ASP A 202 1.42 13.53 23.68
N ASN A 203 0.70 13.05 24.68
CA ASN A 203 1.24 12.63 25.96
C ASN A 203 1.58 11.14 26.04
N PHE A 204 1.70 10.46 24.88
CA PHE A 204 1.97 9.01 24.80
C PHE A 204 3.20 8.56 25.59
N ALA A 205 4.26 9.37 25.59
CA ALA A 205 5.50 9.05 26.31
C ALA A 205 5.28 8.91 27.84
N GLU A 206 4.33 9.66 28.39
CA GLU A 206 4.02 9.74 29.83
C GLU A 206 3.05 8.62 30.28
N LEU A 207 2.40 7.94 29.34
CA LEU A 207 1.45 6.88 29.65
C LEU A 207 2.12 5.64 30.22
N SER A 208 1.41 4.93 31.09
CA SER A 208 1.79 3.59 31.51
C SER A 208 1.82 2.62 30.33
N MET A 209 2.50 1.46 30.44
CA MET A 209 2.55 0.47 29.35
C MET A 209 1.16 0.04 28.87
N ILE A 210 0.21 -0.19 29.78
CA ILE A 210 -1.18 -0.50 29.43
C ILE A 210 -1.83 0.68 28.75
N GLY A 211 -1.59 1.91 29.27
CA GLY A 211 -2.09 3.15 28.68
C GLY A 211 -1.60 3.33 27.24
N LYS A 212 -0.32 3.07 26.97
CA LYS A 212 0.26 3.14 25.61
C LYS A 212 -0.40 2.17 24.62
N VAL A 213 -0.66 0.93 25.06
CA VAL A 213 -1.34 -0.06 24.22
C VAL A 213 -2.78 0.36 23.93
N LEU A 214 -3.52 0.82 24.94
CA LEU A 214 -4.90 1.26 24.77
C LEU A 214 -4.99 2.52 23.91
N ASP A 215 -4.10 3.48 24.11
CA ASP A 215 -4.02 4.71 23.32
C ASP A 215 -3.76 4.43 21.85
N TYR A 216 -2.78 3.56 21.57
CA TYR A 216 -2.47 3.14 20.20
C TYR A 216 -3.69 2.48 19.53
N PHE A 217 -4.34 1.49 20.16
CA PHE A 217 -5.52 0.85 19.57
C PHE A 217 -6.70 1.82 19.41
N TRP A 218 -6.83 2.78 20.31
CA TRP A 218 -7.87 3.81 20.24
C TRP A 218 -7.67 4.71 19.00
N HIS A 219 -6.44 5.11 18.70
CA HIS A 219 -6.12 5.93 17.54
C HIS A 219 -6.30 5.19 16.21
N ILE A 220 -5.85 3.93 16.13
CA ILE A 220 -5.89 3.18 14.88
C ILE A 220 -7.26 2.56 14.56
N THR A 221 -8.22 2.57 15.48
CA THR A 221 -9.52 1.89 15.32
C THR A 221 -10.26 2.35 14.05
N LEU A 222 -10.49 3.63 13.88
CA LEU A 222 -11.24 4.14 12.73
C LEU A 222 -10.47 3.97 11.40
N PRO A 223 -9.18 4.33 11.28
CA PRO A 223 -8.40 4.11 10.06
C PRO A 223 -8.36 2.64 9.64
N VAL A 224 -8.16 1.74 10.59
CA VAL A 224 -8.11 0.30 10.33
C VAL A 224 -9.47 -0.24 9.90
N LEU A 225 -10.56 0.16 10.54
CA LEU A 225 -11.92 -0.23 10.13
C LEU A 225 -12.22 0.24 8.70
N ALA A 226 -11.85 1.49 8.38
CA ALA A 226 -12.03 2.04 7.04
C ALA A 226 -11.24 1.26 5.98
N SER A 227 -10.00 0.89 6.28
CA SER A 227 -9.14 0.11 5.39
C SER A 227 -9.62 -1.34 5.23
N THR A 228 -10.29 -1.90 6.25
CA THR A 228 -10.68 -3.32 6.27
C THR A 228 -11.92 -3.60 5.43
N ILE A 229 -12.85 -2.65 5.27
CA ILE A 229 -14.21 -2.90 4.76
C ILE A 229 -14.23 -3.59 3.38
N SER A 230 -13.42 -3.12 2.45
CA SER A 230 -13.38 -3.66 1.08
C SER A 230 -12.75 -5.06 1.04
N ALA A 231 -11.64 -5.25 1.76
CA ALA A 231 -10.96 -6.53 1.85
C ALA A 231 -11.81 -7.59 2.56
N PHE A 232 -12.53 -7.20 3.61
CA PHE A 232 -13.45 -8.06 4.36
C PHE A 232 -14.53 -8.69 3.46
N ALA A 233 -15.16 -7.89 2.62
CA ALA A 233 -16.23 -8.37 1.75
C ALA A 233 -15.73 -9.42 0.75
N THR A 234 -14.65 -9.10 0.04
CA THR A 234 -14.03 -9.99 -0.95
C THR A 234 -13.56 -11.29 -0.31
N LEU A 235 -12.86 -11.21 0.82
CA LEU A 235 -12.31 -12.37 1.50
C LEU A 235 -13.41 -13.28 2.08
N THR A 236 -14.49 -12.70 2.61
CA THR A 236 -15.63 -13.49 3.12
C THR A 236 -16.30 -14.28 2.01
N LEU A 237 -16.55 -13.66 0.85
CA LEU A 237 -17.15 -14.35 -0.29
C LEU A 237 -16.21 -15.39 -0.90
N LEU A 238 -14.92 -15.06 -1.01
CA LEU A 238 -13.90 -16.02 -1.46
C LEU A 238 -13.86 -17.25 -0.55
N THR A 239 -13.83 -17.03 0.77
CA THR A 239 -13.83 -18.13 1.75
C THR A 239 -15.10 -18.96 1.64
N LYS A 240 -16.28 -18.32 1.57
CA LYS A 240 -17.56 -19.03 1.38
C LYS A 240 -17.51 -19.92 0.15
N ASN A 241 -17.16 -19.38 -1.00
CA ASN A 241 -17.16 -20.12 -2.26
C ASN A 241 -16.15 -21.27 -2.25
N SER A 242 -14.95 -21.05 -1.77
CA SER A 242 -13.92 -22.09 -1.65
C SER A 242 -14.38 -23.27 -0.77
N PHE A 243 -15.04 -22.97 0.36
CA PHE A 243 -15.59 -24.03 1.22
C PHE A 243 -16.79 -24.72 0.58
N LEU A 244 -17.67 -24.01 -0.13
CA LEU A 244 -18.81 -24.63 -0.84
C LEU A 244 -18.35 -25.60 -1.92
N ASP A 245 -17.33 -25.23 -2.68
CA ASP A 245 -16.78 -26.11 -3.73
C ASP A 245 -16.14 -27.35 -3.12
N GLU A 246 -15.44 -27.20 -2.00
CA GLU A 246 -14.72 -28.29 -1.37
C GLU A 246 -15.66 -29.27 -0.63
N ILE A 247 -16.72 -28.78 0.01
CA ILE A 247 -17.69 -29.59 0.75
C ILE A 247 -18.44 -30.56 -0.18
N LYS A 248 -18.60 -30.23 -1.45
CA LYS A 248 -19.32 -31.05 -2.45
C LYS A 248 -18.49 -32.18 -3.05
N LYS A 249 -17.19 -32.26 -2.76
CA LYS A 249 -16.28 -33.25 -3.36
C LYS A 249 -16.51 -34.67 -2.79
N GLN A 250 -16.22 -35.68 -3.61
CA GLN A 250 -16.49 -37.10 -3.26
C GLN A 250 -15.75 -37.57 -1.99
N TYR A 251 -14.50 -37.08 -1.75
CA TYR A 251 -13.77 -37.48 -0.56
C TYR A 251 -14.47 -37.06 0.74
N VAL A 252 -15.21 -35.95 0.72
CA VAL A 252 -16.01 -35.47 1.85
C VAL A 252 -17.19 -36.42 2.09
N MET A 253 -17.88 -36.85 1.02
CA MET A 253 -18.96 -37.84 1.12
C MET A 253 -18.43 -39.19 1.66
N THR A 254 -17.26 -39.61 1.18
CA THR A 254 -16.61 -40.84 1.68
C THR A 254 -16.27 -40.74 3.16
N ALA A 255 -15.74 -39.58 3.62
CA ALA A 255 -15.43 -39.37 5.03
C ALA A 255 -16.69 -39.42 5.92
N LYS A 256 -17.81 -38.81 5.46
CA LYS A 256 -19.14 -38.91 6.13
C LYS A 256 -19.65 -40.32 6.16
N ALA A 257 -19.57 -41.06 5.05
CA ALA A 257 -19.98 -42.46 4.98
C ALA A 257 -19.18 -43.39 5.92
N LYS A 258 -17.94 -43.05 6.23
CA LYS A 258 -17.11 -43.73 7.24
C LYS A 258 -17.47 -43.36 8.69
N GLY A 259 -18.52 -42.56 8.91
CA GLY A 259 -19.00 -42.21 10.25
C GLY A 259 -18.24 -41.08 10.94
N LEU A 260 -17.42 -40.31 10.22
CA LEU A 260 -16.74 -39.15 10.82
C LEU A 260 -17.76 -38.05 11.12
N THR A 261 -17.62 -37.40 12.28
CA THR A 261 -18.45 -36.26 12.66
C THR A 261 -18.24 -35.07 11.71
N GLU A 262 -19.25 -34.22 11.53
CA GLU A 262 -19.18 -33.05 10.64
C GLU A 262 -17.98 -32.14 10.92
N ASN A 263 -17.68 -31.87 12.20
CA ASN A 263 -16.52 -31.08 12.59
C ASN A 263 -15.19 -31.75 12.19
N ARG A 264 -15.09 -33.07 12.32
CA ARG A 264 -13.87 -33.79 11.94
C ARG A 264 -13.71 -33.85 10.42
N VAL A 265 -14.79 -33.92 9.67
CA VAL A 265 -14.78 -33.80 8.21
C VAL A 265 -14.40 -32.41 7.80
N LEU A 266 -15.01 -31.37 8.40
CA LEU A 266 -14.78 -29.97 8.06
C LEU A 266 -13.31 -29.58 8.34
N TYR A 267 -12.86 -29.69 9.58
CA TYR A 267 -11.51 -29.20 9.97
C TYR A 267 -10.39 -30.17 9.61
N GLY A 268 -10.67 -31.48 9.55
CA GLY A 268 -9.66 -32.48 9.22
C GLY A 268 -9.44 -32.72 7.72
N HIS A 269 -10.45 -32.47 6.89
CA HIS A 269 -10.38 -32.78 5.46
C HIS A 269 -10.69 -31.58 4.55
N VAL A 270 -11.78 -30.85 4.81
CA VAL A 270 -12.20 -29.73 3.95
C VAL A 270 -11.33 -28.50 4.15
N PHE A 271 -11.07 -28.12 5.42
CA PHE A 271 -10.42 -26.88 5.78
C PHE A 271 -9.07 -26.71 5.08
N ARG A 272 -8.23 -27.74 5.11
CA ARG A 272 -6.90 -27.67 4.51
C ARG A 272 -6.96 -27.33 3.02
N ASN A 273 -7.85 -27.98 2.28
CA ASN A 273 -7.97 -27.77 0.82
C ASN A 273 -8.66 -26.46 0.49
N ALA A 274 -9.75 -26.13 1.20
CA ALA A 274 -10.48 -24.88 0.98
C ALA A 274 -9.65 -23.63 1.33
N MET A 275 -8.79 -23.72 2.35
CA MET A 275 -7.97 -22.59 2.79
C MET A 275 -6.77 -22.31 1.88
N LEU A 276 -6.39 -23.21 0.98
CA LEU A 276 -5.26 -22.99 0.07
C LEU A 276 -5.41 -21.65 -0.70
N ILE A 277 -6.56 -21.45 -1.35
CA ILE A 277 -6.81 -20.24 -2.13
C ILE A 277 -6.93 -18.97 -1.26
N VAL A 278 -7.43 -19.13 -0.03
CA VAL A 278 -7.58 -18.03 0.93
C VAL A 278 -6.23 -17.58 1.48
N ILE A 279 -5.40 -18.53 1.90
CA ILE A 279 -4.07 -18.24 2.46
C ILE A 279 -3.13 -17.71 1.39
N SER A 280 -3.25 -18.20 0.17
CA SER A 280 -2.46 -17.73 -0.96
C SER A 280 -2.70 -16.26 -1.32
N GLY A 281 -3.89 -15.74 -1.05
CA GLY A 281 -4.24 -14.33 -1.22
C GLY A 281 -3.66 -13.40 -0.14
N PHE A 282 -3.19 -13.94 1.00
CA PHE A 282 -2.72 -13.15 2.14
C PHE A 282 -1.60 -12.16 1.79
N PRO A 283 -0.50 -12.57 1.15
CA PRO A 283 0.58 -11.64 0.85
C PRO A 283 0.18 -10.56 -0.15
N ALA A 284 -0.62 -10.89 -1.16
CA ALA A 284 -1.11 -9.93 -2.14
C ALA A 284 -2.02 -8.86 -1.49
N LEU A 285 -2.87 -9.28 -0.55
CA LEU A 285 -3.74 -8.39 0.19
C LEU A 285 -2.92 -7.49 1.13
N PHE A 286 -1.92 -8.04 1.80
CA PHE A 286 -1.00 -7.29 2.65
C PHE A 286 -0.24 -6.22 1.85
N ILE A 287 0.32 -6.58 0.68
CA ILE A 287 0.98 -5.63 -0.23
C ILE A 287 -0.02 -4.56 -0.68
N GLY A 288 -1.23 -4.95 -1.07
CA GLY A 288 -2.26 -4.02 -1.55
C GLY A 288 -2.62 -2.94 -0.53
N VAL A 289 -2.74 -3.31 0.75
CA VAL A 289 -3.00 -2.34 1.82
C VAL A 289 -1.77 -1.50 2.13
N PHE A 290 -0.57 -2.08 2.06
CA PHE A 290 0.68 -1.40 2.34
C PHE A 290 1.02 -0.33 1.29
N PHE A 291 0.75 -0.60 0.01
CA PHE A 291 1.20 0.26 -1.10
C PHE A 291 0.08 0.99 -1.85
N GLY A 292 -1.12 0.43 -1.93
CA GLY A 292 -2.16 0.93 -2.83
C GLY A 292 -3.37 1.58 -2.18
N GLY A 293 -3.65 1.27 -0.91
CA GLY A 293 -4.90 1.66 -0.27
C GLY A 293 -4.78 2.74 0.79
N SER A 294 -3.56 3.10 1.17
CA SER A 294 -3.35 3.92 2.36
C SER A 294 -3.34 5.42 2.11
N LEU A 295 -2.96 5.92 0.91
CA LEU A 295 -2.86 7.35 0.63
C LEU A 295 -4.11 8.13 1.08
N ILE A 296 -5.29 7.71 0.62
CA ILE A 296 -6.53 8.43 0.94
C ILE A 296 -6.86 8.31 2.43
N ILE A 297 -6.69 7.12 3.01
CA ILE A 297 -6.90 6.91 4.45
C ILE A 297 -5.89 7.69 5.28
N GLU A 298 -4.61 7.67 4.91
CA GLU A 298 -3.56 8.46 5.55
C GLU A 298 -3.89 9.95 5.52
N THR A 299 -4.35 10.46 4.38
CA THR A 299 -4.74 11.88 4.24
C THR A 299 -5.96 12.23 5.08
N LEU A 300 -7.03 11.41 5.05
CA LEU A 300 -8.27 11.66 5.78
C LEU A 300 -8.06 11.66 7.29
N PHE A 301 -7.25 10.76 7.81
CA PHE A 301 -6.93 10.66 9.24
C PHE A 301 -5.66 11.43 9.64
N SER A 302 -5.12 12.25 8.74
CA SER A 302 -3.88 13.01 8.95
C SER A 302 -2.73 12.13 9.48
N LEU A 303 -2.62 10.92 8.94
CA LEU A 303 -1.54 10.00 9.21
C LEU A 303 -0.40 10.27 8.23
N ASP A 304 0.82 10.22 8.73
CA ASP A 304 2.01 10.50 7.94
C ASP A 304 2.70 9.18 7.56
N GLY A 305 2.12 8.50 6.56
CA GLY A 305 2.57 7.20 6.09
C GLY A 305 3.28 7.26 4.74
N LEU A 306 3.69 6.07 4.26
CA LEU A 306 4.46 5.92 3.02
C LEU A 306 3.64 6.25 1.76
N GLY A 307 2.32 6.02 1.79
CA GLY A 307 1.44 6.36 0.68
C GLY A 307 1.36 7.87 0.47
N ARG A 308 1.23 8.62 1.56
CA ARG A 308 1.23 10.08 1.55
C ARG A 308 2.60 10.63 1.16
N LEU A 309 3.69 10.10 1.71
CA LEU A 309 5.05 10.48 1.37
C LEU A 309 5.31 10.37 -0.14
N GLY A 310 4.96 9.21 -0.74
CA GLY A 310 5.17 8.99 -2.17
C GLY A 310 4.35 9.94 -3.05
N PHE A 311 3.12 10.25 -2.65
CA PHE A 311 2.26 11.19 -3.38
C PHE A 311 2.79 12.64 -3.26
N GLU A 312 3.09 13.10 -2.05
CA GLU A 312 3.64 14.45 -1.83
C GLU A 312 4.97 14.62 -2.60
N ALA A 313 5.85 13.63 -2.56
CA ALA A 313 7.09 13.65 -3.30
C ALA A 313 6.88 13.71 -4.82
N ALA A 314 5.89 12.97 -5.35
CA ALA A 314 5.56 13.02 -6.78
C ALA A 314 5.02 14.38 -7.21
N VAL A 315 4.15 14.98 -6.40
CA VAL A 315 3.58 16.32 -6.66
C VAL A 315 4.67 17.39 -6.56
N ALA A 316 5.52 17.34 -5.53
CA ALA A 316 6.63 18.26 -5.34
C ALA A 316 7.81 17.99 -6.28
N ARG A 317 7.79 16.91 -7.08
CA ARG A 317 8.90 16.51 -7.97
C ARG A 317 10.21 16.23 -7.22
N ASP A 318 10.11 15.73 -6.00
CA ASP A 318 11.23 15.28 -5.20
C ASP A 318 11.70 13.91 -5.71
N TYR A 319 12.47 13.92 -6.79
CA TYR A 319 12.86 12.70 -7.49
C TYR A 319 13.64 11.69 -6.63
N PRO A 320 14.56 12.07 -5.74
CA PRO A 320 15.20 11.11 -4.85
C PRO A 320 14.18 10.33 -4.01
N VAL A 321 13.17 11.02 -3.44
CA VAL A 321 12.11 10.37 -2.67
C VAL A 321 11.22 9.53 -3.55
N VAL A 322 10.80 10.02 -4.73
CA VAL A 322 9.97 9.27 -5.69
C VAL A 322 10.65 7.97 -6.10
N PHE A 323 11.88 8.04 -6.57
CA PHE A 323 12.59 6.86 -7.05
C PHE A 323 13.02 5.93 -5.92
N GLY A 324 13.44 6.48 -4.77
CA GLY A 324 13.83 5.71 -3.60
C GLY A 324 12.65 4.93 -3.01
N THR A 325 11.50 5.56 -2.84
CA THR A 325 10.27 4.89 -2.38
C THR A 325 9.79 3.84 -3.38
N LEU A 326 9.81 4.16 -4.69
CA LEU A 326 9.43 3.23 -5.74
C LEU A 326 10.34 1.99 -5.76
N PHE A 327 11.66 2.18 -5.64
CA PHE A 327 12.62 1.08 -5.57
C PHE A 327 12.39 0.21 -4.33
N ALA A 328 12.30 0.84 -3.16
CA ALA A 328 12.07 0.14 -1.89
C ALA A 328 10.77 -0.66 -1.90
N PHE A 329 9.69 -0.08 -2.42
CA PHE A 329 8.39 -0.74 -2.51
C PHE A 329 8.39 -1.88 -3.52
N SER A 330 9.01 -1.69 -4.68
CA SER A 330 9.12 -2.73 -5.70
C SER A 330 9.95 -3.90 -5.18
N LEU A 331 11.08 -3.63 -4.53
CA LEU A 331 11.91 -4.66 -3.91
C LEU A 331 11.15 -5.43 -2.84
N MET A 332 10.45 -4.71 -1.94
CA MET A 332 9.64 -5.34 -0.89
C MET A 332 8.51 -6.18 -1.50
N GLY A 333 7.82 -5.69 -2.53
CA GLY A 333 6.79 -6.44 -3.26
C GLY A 333 7.33 -7.74 -3.86
N LEU A 334 8.51 -7.70 -4.46
CA LEU A 334 9.17 -8.89 -5.02
C LEU A 334 9.59 -9.88 -3.93
N VAL A 335 10.13 -9.42 -2.80
CA VAL A 335 10.48 -10.26 -1.65
C VAL A 335 9.23 -10.94 -1.07
N ILE A 336 8.15 -10.18 -0.86
CA ILE A 336 6.88 -10.73 -0.37
C ILE A 336 6.29 -11.71 -1.40
N GLY A 337 6.45 -11.47 -2.70
CA GLY A 337 6.09 -12.42 -3.75
C GLY A 337 6.81 -13.77 -3.59
N ILE A 338 8.11 -13.76 -3.29
CA ILE A 338 8.88 -14.98 -3.01
C ILE A 338 8.37 -15.68 -1.73
N ILE A 339 8.09 -14.91 -0.68
CA ILE A 339 7.51 -15.44 0.58
C ILE A 339 6.15 -16.09 0.30
N THR A 340 5.34 -15.49 -0.58
CA THR A 340 4.05 -16.05 -1.02
C THR A 340 4.25 -17.42 -1.66
N ASP A 341 5.17 -17.52 -2.62
CA ASP A 341 5.44 -18.79 -3.31
C ASP A 341 5.93 -19.86 -2.35
N LEU A 342 6.80 -19.50 -1.38
CA LEU A 342 7.25 -20.42 -0.32
C LEU A 342 6.10 -20.85 0.57
N THR A 343 5.18 -19.93 0.89
CA THR A 343 3.99 -20.23 1.69
C THR A 343 3.09 -21.26 0.98
N TYR A 344 2.91 -21.11 -0.34
CA TYR A 344 2.16 -22.09 -1.14
C TYR A 344 2.74 -23.49 -1.02
N VAL A 345 4.05 -23.64 -1.17
CA VAL A 345 4.71 -24.93 -1.11
C VAL A 345 4.64 -25.52 0.30
N PHE A 346 4.78 -24.68 1.33
CA PHE A 346 4.67 -25.13 2.72
C PHE A 346 3.27 -25.67 3.05
N ILE A 347 2.22 -25.04 2.50
CA ILE A 347 0.81 -25.43 2.74
C ILE A 347 0.45 -26.66 1.90
N ASP A 348 0.84 -26.69 0.63
CA ASP A 348 0.62 -27.84 -0.26
C ASP A 348 1.93 -28.29 -0.93
N PRO A 349 2.63 -29.27 -0.36
CA PRO A 349 3.86 -29.81 -0.94
C PRO A 349 3.70 -30.48 -2.32
N ARG A 350 2.44 -30.63 -2.81
CA ARG A 350 2.17 -31.19 -4.16
C ARG A 350 2.33 -30.14 -5.25
N ILE A 351 2.41 -28.86 -4.87
CA ILE A 351 2.68 -27.78 -5.81
C ILE A 351 4.18 -27.84 -6.18
N ASP A 352 4.47 -28.42 -7.34
CA ASP A 352 5.82 -28.47 -7.89
C ASP A 352 5.96 -27.33 -8.92
N PHE A 353 6.71 -26.30 -8.52
CA PHE A 353 7.02 -25.18 -9.42
C PHE A 353 8.14 -25.51 -10.41
N GLU A 354 8.86 -26.62 -10.22
CA GLU A 354 9.95 -27.07 -11.12
C GLU A 354 9.40 -27.80 -12.36
N ALA A 355 8.21 -28.42 -12.24
CA ALA A 355 7.58 -29.14 -13.36
C ALA A 355 6.96 -28.23 -14.44
N ARG A 356 6.99 -26.92 -14.30
CA ARG A 356 6.43 -25.93 -15.23
C ARG A 356 7.50 -25.05 -15.92
N GLY A 357 8.75 -25.44 -15.86
CA GLY A 357 9.89 -24.75 -16.48
C GLY A 357 10.36 -25.38 -17.77
#